data_88fb982bd94850c2b016b505ab20d90c
#
_entry.id   88fb982bd94850c2b016b505ab20d90c
#
_cell.length_a   1.000
_cell.length_b   1.000
_cell.length_c   1.000
_cell.angle_alpha   90.00
_cell.angle_beta   90.00
_cell.angle_gamma   90.00
#
_symmetry.space_group_name_H-M   'P 1'
#
loop_
_entity.id
_entity.type
_entity.pdbx_description
1 polymer ?
#
loop_
_entity_poly.entity_id
_entity_poly.type
_entity_poly.pdbx_seq_one_letter_code
_entity_poly.pdbx_strand_id
1 'polypeptide(L)'
;MCIRDSAINLAKPGGMSERELLAAAQMACDLAIWDRCINTSERTRGEIDFSQRFPTPFRETVLQRSRDIGLDPAYVYGLIRQESRFIMDARSGVGASGLMQIMPATARETARHIGLAGFNIGQLNDRDTNINIGTAYLKRALDDFGGSMAMAAAAYNAGPSRPRNWRNGPPLEAAIWAENVPFHETRDYVKKVLSNTTSYAALLSGQPQSLKARLGTVAPREASAPPIDDKMP
;
A
#
# COMPACT_ATOMS: atom_id res chain seq x y z
N MET A 1 22.63 -3.97 -18.21
CA MET A 1 21.83 -5.14 -17.79
C MET A 1 22.34 -5.49 -16.41
N CYS A 2 21.56 -5.22 -15.39
CA CYS A 2 22.01 -5.32 -13.98
C CYS A 2 22.02 -6.80 -13.56
N ILE A 3 23.00 -7.22 -12.76
CA ILE A 3 23.08 -8.55 -12.14
C ILE A 3 21.76 -8.95 -11.46
N ARG A 4 20.99 -7.94 -11.00
CA ARG A 4 19.61 -8.04 -10.48
C ARG A 4 18.64 -8.79 -11.40
N ASP A 5 18.73 -8.61 -12.71
CA ASP A 5 17.77 -9.19 -13.67
C ASP A 5 18.25 -10.54 -14.23
N SER A 6 19.55 -10.79 -14.20
CA SER A 6 20.14 -11.98 -14.84
C SER A 6 19.94 -13.27 -14.04
N ALA A 7 19.94 -13.22 -12.70
CA ALA A 7 19.82 -14.41 -11.88
C ALA A 7 18.39 -15.00 -11.85
N ILE A 8 17.38 -14.17 -12.12
CA ILE A 8 15.95 -14.57 -12.05
C ILE A 8 15.36 -14.81 -13.45
N ASN A 9 16.03 -14.34 -14.50
CA ASN A 9 15.63 -14.50 -15.90
C ASN A 9 16.39 -15.58 -16.67
N LEU A 10 17.03 -16.54 -16.00
CA LEU A 10 17.52 -17.74 -16.67
C LEU A 10 16.33 -18.53 -17.18
N ALA A 11 15.89 -18.16 -18.40
CA ALA A 11 14.85 -18.87 -19.11
C ALA A 11 15.37 -20.25 -19.50
N LYS A 12 15.11 -21.25 -18.68
CA LYS A 12 15.14 -22.64 -19.14
C LYS A 12 14.13 -22.79 -20.29
N PRO A 13 14.44 -23.52 -21.36
CA PRO A 13 13.42 -24.00 -22.29
C PRO A 13 12.36 -24.76 -21.49
N GLY A 14 11.08 -24.28 -21.53
CA GLY A 14 9.99 -24.85 -20.73
C GLY A 14 9.68 -24.11 -19.41
N GLY A 15 10.48 -23.09 -19.03
CA GLY A 15 10.28 -22.32 -17.79
C GLY A 15 10.82 -22.98 -16.54
N MET A 16 10.70 -22.30 -15.41
CA MET A 16 11.05 -22.81 -14.08
C MET A 16 9.88 -23.60 -13.50
N SER A 17 10.17 -24.73 -12.84
CA SER A 17 9.21 -25.43 -11.99
C SER A 17 8.84 -24.60 -10.77
N GLU A 18 7.76 -24.92 -10.07
CA GLU A 18 7.32 -24.19 -8.88
C GLU A 18 8.40 -24.16 -7.78
N ARG A 19 9.10 -25.28 -7.58
CA ARG A 19 10.19 -25.35 -6.60
C ARG A 19 11.39 -24.49 -7.01
N GLU A 20 11.73 -24.45 -8.29
CA GLU A 20 12.78 -23.55 -8.78
C GLU A 20 12.37 -22.07 -8.63
N LEU A 21 11.07 -21.75 -8.86
CA LEU A 21 10.54 -20.42 -8.63
C LEU A 21 10.63 -20.03 -7.14
N LEU A 22 10.24 -20.93 -6.24
CA LEU A 22 10.35 -20.66 -4.79
C LEU A 22 11.80 -20.51 -4.33
N ALA A 23 12.72 -21.33 -4.85
CA ALA A 23 14.15 -21.20 -4.55
C ALA A 23 14.72 -19.88 -5.06
N ALA A 24 14.35 -19.46 -6.28
CA ALA A 24 14.76 -18.16 -6.85
C ALA A 24 14.14 -16.98 -6.07
N ALA A 25 12.90 -17.11 -5.64
CA ALA A 25 12.24 -16.15 -4.78
C ALA A 25 12.95 -16.03 -3.43
N GLN A 26 13.30 -17.18 -2.81
CA GLN A 26 14.04 -17.19 -1.55
C GLN A 26 15.38 -16.48 -1.68
N MET A 27 16.15 -16.77 -2.72
CA MET A 27 17.40 -16.07 -2.97
C MET A 27 17.20 -14.54 -3.10
N ALA A 28 16.13 -14.10 -3.75
CA ALA A 28 15.83 -12.68 -3.83
C ALA A 28 15.44 -12.08 -2.47
N CYS A 29 14.67 -12.80 -1.65
CA CYS A 29 14.34 -12.40 -0.28
C CYS A 29 15.62 -12.26 0.59
N ASP A 30 16.52 -13.23 0.54
CA ASP A 30 17.76 -13.25 1.31
C ASP A 30 18.69 -12.07 0.94
N LEU A 31 18.64 -11.66 -0.33
CA LEU A 31 19.34 -10.48 -0.84
C LEU A 31 18.59 -9.16 -0.64
N ALA A 32 17.44 -9.16 0.05
CA ALA A 32 16.56 -8.01 0.24
C ALA A 32 16.09 -7.35 -1.07
N ILE A 33 15.97 -8.13 -2.16
CA ILE A 33 15.41 -7.69 -3.45
C ILE A 33 13.92 -8.04 -3.45
N TRP A 34 13.15 -7.28 -2.68
CA TRP A 34 11.79 -7.62 -2.29
C TRP A 34 10.80 -7.71 -3.44
N ASP A 35 10.91 -6.83 -4.43
CA ASP A 35 10.06 -6.87 -5.62
C ASP A 35 10.25 -8.18 -6.41
N ARG A 36 11.48 -8.69 -6.47
CA ARG A 36 11.78 -9.97 -7.15
C ARG A 36 11.34 -11.16 -6.31
N CYS A 37 11.54 -11.10 -5.00
CA CYS A 37 11.03 -12.09 -4.05
C CYS A 37 9.52 -12.27 -4.27
N ILE A 38 8.75 -11.18 -4.22
CA ILE A 38 7.30 -11.18 -4.39
C ILE A 38 6.92 -11.66 -5.80
N ASN A 39 7.46 -11.03 -6.85
CA ASN A 39 7.05 -11.30 -8.23
C ASN A 39 7.36 -12.73 -8.65
N THR A 40 8.46 -13.30 -8.16
CA THR A 40 8.85 -14.68 -8.50
C THR A 40 7.98 -15.68 -7.77
N SER A 41 7.72 -15.47 -6.46
CA SER A 41 6.85 -16.36 -5.68
C SER A 41 5.38 -16.30 -6.12
N GLU A 42 4.89 -15.16 -6.64
CA GLU A 42 3.53 -15.03 -7.19
C GLU A 42 3.29 -15.86 -8.46
N ARG A 43 4.34 -16.35 -9.12
CA ARG A 43 4.22 -17.21 -10.31
C ARG A 43 3.84 -18.65 -9.97
N THR A 44 4.06 -19.10 -8.74
CA THR A 44 3.63 -20.45 -8.30
C THR A 44 2.14 -20.50 -8.05
N ARG A 45 1.53 -21.66 -8.28
CA ARG A 45 0.08 -21.86 -8.12
C ARG A 45 -0.27 -22.99 -7.19
N GLY A 46 0.46 -24.10 -7.25
CA GLY A 46 0.24 -25.27 -6.41
C GLY A 46 1.00 -25.19 -5.08
N GLU A 47 2.26 -24.78 -5.12
CA GLU A 47 3.07 -24.58 -3.92
C GLU A 47 3.17 -23.07 -3.62
N ILE A 48 2.64 -22.65 -2.47
CA ILE A 48 2.57 -21.23 -2.09
C ILE A 48 3.40 -21.00 -0.83
N ASP A 49 4.45 -20.17 -0.94
CA ASP A 49 5.14 -19.61 0.22
C ASP A 49 4.59 -18.22 0.55
N PHE A 50 3.85 -18.14 1.66
CA PHE A 50 3.18 -16.93 2.07
C PHE A 50 4.19 -15.86 2.55
N SER A 51 5.31 -16.26 3.14
CA SER A 51 6.34 -15.34 3.62
C SER A 51 7.08 -14.65 2.48
N GLN A 52 7.29 -15.35 1.36
CA GLN A 52 7.87 -14.77 0.15
C GLN A 52 6.90 -13.83 -0.57
N ARG A 53 5.59 -14.14 -0.56
CA ARG A 53 4.56 -13.28 -1.17
C ARG A 53 4.27 -12.02 -0.36
N PHE A 54 4.44 -12.11 0.97
CA PHE A 54 4.14 -11.03 1.91
C PHE A 54 5.32 -10.78 2.87
N PRO A 55 6.52 -10.45 2.36
CA PRO A 55 7.65 -10.13 3.21
C PRO A 55 7.36 -8.91 4.07
N THR A 56 7.97 -8.84 5.25
CA THR A 56 7.79 -7.73 6.20
C THR A 56 9.11 -6.99 6.45
N PRO A 57 9.73 -6.39 5.42
CA PRO A 57 10.94 -5.61 5.62
C PRO A 57 10.67 -4.38 6.48
N PHE A 58 11.72 -3.83 7.08
CA PHE A 58 11.63 -2.63 7.94
C PHE A 58 10.64 -2.76 9.09
N ARG A 59 10.53 -3.98 9.64
CA ARG A 59 9.48 -4.35 10.60
C ARG A 59 9.41 -3.43 11.80
N GLU A 60 10.54 -3.11 12.40
CA GLU A 60 10.60 -2.25 13.59
C GLU A 60 10.09 -0.85 13.28
N THR A 61 10.57 -0.24 12.20
CA THR A 61 10.14 1.10 11.77
C THR A 61 8.64 1.15 11.52
N VAL A 62 8.09 0.18 10.75
CA VAL A 62 6.65 0.15 10.45
C VAL A 62 5.81 -0.06 11.70
N LEU A 63 6.17 -1.04 12.55
CA LEU A 63 5.41 -1.32 13.76
C LEU A 63 5.47 -0.16 14.77
N GLN A 64 6.65 0.44 14.97
CA GLN A 64 6.80 1.57 15.89
C GLN A 64 5.98 2.76 15.39
N ARG A 65 6.16 3.14 14.13
CA ARG A 65 5.43 4.27 13.55
C ARG A 65 3.92 4.06 13.56
N SER A 66 3.46 2.84 13.29
CA SER A 66 2.03 2.50 13.35
C SER A 66 1.46 2.67 14.75
N ARG A 67 2.19 2.24 15.79
CA ARG A 67 1.78 2.45 17.20
C ARG A 67 1.69 3.93 17.56
N ASP A 68 2.71 4.71 17.17
CA ASP A 68 2.81 6.13 17.50
C ASP A 68 1.60 6.95 17.02
N ILE A 69 1.03 6.57 15.89
CA ILE A 69 -0.08 7.31 15.26
C ILE A 69 -1.42 6.56 15.26
N GLY A 70 -1.49 5.38 15.90
CA GLY A 70 -2.72 4.58 15.95
C GLY A 70 -3.18 4.10 14.56
N LEU A 71 -2.25 3.63 13.72
CA LEU A 71 -2.53 3.09 12.39
C LEU A 71 -2.27 1.58 12.37
N ASP A 72 -3.13 0.79 11.71
CA ASP A 72 -2.93 -0.65 11.56
C ASP A 72 -1.66 -0.93 10.73
N PRO A 73 -0.63 -1.60 11.29
CA PRO A 73 0.58 -1.91 10.54
C PRO A 73 0.33 -2.81 9.33
N ALA A 74 -0.70 -3.65 9.36
CA ALA A 74 -1.09 -4.46 8.21
C ALA A 74 -1.57 -3.57 7.04
N TYR A 75 -2.24 -2.46 7.34
CA TYR A 75 -2.68 -1.52 6.33
C TYR A 75 -1.48 -0.77 5.71
N VAL A 76 -0.49 -0.41 6.52
CA VAL A 76 0.77 0.19 6.02
C VAL A 76 1.49 -0.78 5.08
N TYR A 77 1.68 -2.03 5.50
CA TYR A 77 2.32 -3.05 4.66
C TYR A 77 1.55 -3.32 3.37
N GLY A 78 0.21 -3.41 3.45
CA GLY A 78 -0.65 -3.63 2.30
C GLY A 78 -0.51 -2.55 1.25
N LEU A 79 -0.40 -1.29 1.70
CA LEU A 79 -0.20 -0.12 0.85
C LEU A 79 1.22 -0.10 0.26
N ILE A 80 2.28 -0.23 1.06
CA ILE A 80 3.68 -0.24 0.55
C ILE A 80 3.86 -1.33 -0.51
N ARG A 81 3.29 -2.52 -0.27
CA ARG A 81 3.36 -3.62 -1.23
C ARG A 81 2.70 -3.26 -2.56
N GLN A 82 1.57 -2.54 -2.52
CA GLN A 82 0.88 -2.11 -3.74
C GLN A 82 1.64 -0.98 -4.45
N GLU A 83 2.23 -0.06 -3.71
CA GLU A 83 2.90 1.12 -4.26
C GLU A 83 4.26 0.81 -4.90
N SER A 84 5.11 0.07 -4.21
CA SER A 84 6.50 -0.09 -4.64
C SER A 84 7.02 -1.53 -4.59
N ARG A 85 6.28 -2.46 -3.99
CA ARG A 85 6.84 -3.78 -3.61
C ARG A 85 8.16 -3.64 -2.83
N PHE A 86 8.23 -2.64 -1.97
CA PHE A 86 9.38 -2.33 -1.10
C PHE A 86 10.63 -1.83 -1.83
N ILE A 87 10.53 -1.33 -3.06
CA ILE A 87 11.62 -0.64 -3.74
C ILE A 87 11.75 0.77 -3.14
N MET A 88 12.88 1.03 -2.45
CA MET A 88 13.08 2.30 -1.73
C MET A 88 13.21 3.52 -2.64
N ASP A 89 13.80 3.36 -3.80
CA ASP A 89 14.04 4.39 -4.81
C ASP A 89 13.04 4.33 -5.98
N ALA A 90 11.89 3.67 -5.78
CA ALA A 90 10.84 3.59 -6.78
C ALA A 90 10.38 4.98 -7.20
N ARG A 91 10.20 5.18 -8.51
CA ARG A 91 9.69 6.42 -9.09
C ARG A 91 8.63 6.12 -10.14
N SER A 92 7.51 6.80 -10.02
CA SER A 92 6.46 6.74 -11.05
C SER A 92 6.73 7.74 -12.18
N GLY A 93 6.09 7.50 -13.34
CA GLY A 93 6.17 8.43 -14.48
C GLY A 93 5.60 9.83 -14.18
N VAL A 94 4.77 9.96 -13.15
CA VAL A 94 4.18 11.24 -12.70
C VAL A 94 4.93 11.87 -11.52
N GLY A 95 6.02 11.27 -11.06
CA GLY A 95 6.92 11.85 -10.06
C GLY A 95 6.66 11.42 -8.60
N ALA A 96 5.80 10.46 -8.35
CA ALA A 96 5.70 9.83 -7.04
C ALA A 96 6.99 9.08 -6.69
N SER A 97 7.40 9.08 -5.42
CA SER A 97 8.71 8.54 -5.01
C SER A 97 8.67 7.74 -3.72
N GLY A 98 9.57 6.74 -3.67
CA GLY A 98 9.88 5.96 -2.48
C GLY A 98 8.91 4.83 -2.21
N LEU A 99 9.05 4.22 -1.04
CA LEU A 99 8.28 3.04 -0.59
C LEU A 99 6.76 3.21 -0.71
N MET A 100 6.26 4.37 -0.32
CA MET A 100 4.83 4.70 -0.29
C MET A 100 4.41 5.60 -1.46
N GLN A 101 5.24 5.76 -2.48
CA GLN A 101 4.95 6.51 -3.72
C GLN A 101 4.26 7.86 -3.48
N ILE A 102 4.93 8.73 -2.70
CA ILE A 102 4.36 10.00 -2.31
C ILE A 102 4.71 11.06 -3.34
N MET A 103 3.69 11.83 -3.77
CA MET A 103 3.90 12.98 -4.64
C MET A 103 4.66 14.10 -3.90
N PRO A 104 5.56 14.83 -4.59
CA PRO A 104 6.33 15.91 -3.94
C PRO A 104 5.50 17.00 -3.27
N ALA A 105 4.34 17.35 -3.84
CA ALA A 105 3.42 18.33 -3.24
C ALA A 105 2.83 17.80 -1.93
N THR A 106 2.31 16.56 -1.95
CA THR A 106 1.77 15.86 -0.79
C THR A 106 2.81 15.70 0.31
N ALA A 107 4.07 15.37 -0.07
CA ALA A 107 5.16 15.24 0.89
C ALA A 107 5.45 16.55 1.63
N ARG A 108 5.52 17.68 0.91
CA ARG A 108 5.76 19.01 1.53
C ARG A 108 4.62 19.42 2.46
N GLU A 109 3.39 19.20 2.05
CA GLU A 109 2.22 19.54 2.86
C GLU A 109 2.15 18.66 4.10
N THR A 110 2.30 17.34 3.95
CA THR A 110 2.28 16.41 5.07
C THR A 110 3.43 16.67 6.05
N ALA A 111 4.65 16.91 5.54
CA ALA A 111 5.80 17.25 6.39
C ALA A 111 5.55 18.50 7.24
N ARG A 112 4.94 19.54 6.66
CA ARG A 112 4.53 20.73 7.42
C ARG A 112 3.47 20.41 8.47
N HIS A 113 2.48 19.62 8.10
CA HIS A 113 1.39 19.23 9.00
C HIS A 113 1.88 18.46 10.23
N ILE A 114 2.86 17.57 10.06
CA ILE A 114 3.44 16.79 11.17
C ILE A 114 4.62 17.48 11.86
N GLY A 115 4.93 18.72 11.51
CA GLY A 115 6.02 19.48 12.11
C GLY A 115 7.42 18.94 11.80
N LEU A 116 7.61 18.27 10.66
CA LEU A 116 8.91 17.74 10.25
C LEU A 116 9.81 18.89 9.73
N ALA A 117 10.51 19.52 10.67
CA ALA A 117 11.39 20.64 10.36
C ALA A 117 12.57 20.19 9.46
N GLY A 118 12.94 21.04 8.51
CA GLY A 118 14.10 20.80 7.64
C GLY A 118 13.87 19.76 6.54
N PHE A 119 12.65 19.26 6.36
CA PHE A 119 12.36 18.32 5.28
C PHE A 119 12.64 18.95 3.91
N ASN A 120 13.34 18.21 3.07
CA ASN A 120 13.50 18.52 1.65
C ASN A 120 13.17 17.31 0.78
N ILE A 121 12.78 17.54 -0.48
CA ILE A 121 12.34 16.49 -1.40
C ILE A 121 13.40 15.42 -1.67
N GLY A 122 14.68 15.75 -1.59
CA GLY A 122 15.76 14.77 -1.75
C GLY A 122 15.72 13.64 -0.72
N GLN A 123 15.11 13.88 0.45
CA GLN A 123 14.95 12.89 1.52
C GLN A 123 13.76 11.93 1.29
N LEU A 124 12.96 12.16 0.24
CA LEU A 124 11.76 11.33 0.02
C LEU A 124 12.06 9.87 -0.34
N ASN A 125 13.29 9.55 -0.75
CA ASN A 125 13.74 8.17 -0.96
C ASN A 125 14.44 7.58 0.27
N ASP A 126 14.62 8.35 1.35
CA ASP A 126 15.04 7.82 2.62
C ASP A 126 13.90 7.01 3.23
N ARG A 127 14.23 5.82 3.73
CA ARG A 127 13.26 4.84 4.26
C ARG A 127 12.38 5.43 5.35
N ASP A 128 13.01 5.97 6.37
CA ASP A 128 12.31 6.40 7.59
C ASP A 128 11.51 7.68 7.33
N THR A 129 12.04 8.59 6.53
CA THR A 129 11.36 9.79 6.08
C THR A 129 10.13 9.45 5.23
N ASN A 130 10.27 8.51 4.28
CA ASN A 130 9.17 8.11 3.41
C ASN A 130 8.04 7.42 4.21
N ILE A 131 8.38 6.48 5.10
CA ILE A 131 7.41 5.82 5.98
C ILE A 131 6.75 6.85 6.91
N ASN A 132 7.49 7.78 7.48
CA ASN A 132 6.95 8.80 8.38
C ASN A 132 5.92 9.69 7.67
N ILE A 133 6.25 10.22 6.50
CA ILE A 133 5.35 11.10 5.73
C ILE A 133 4.17 10.29 5.17
N GLY A 134 4.42 9.12 4.55
CA GLY A 134 3.40 8.31 3.91
C GLY A 134 2.37 7.76 4.88
N THR A 135 2.80 7.31 6.05
CA THR A 135 1.89 6.84 7.10
C THR A 135 1.07 7.98 7.71
N ALA A 136 1.65 9.17 7.87
CA ALA A 136 0.92 10.35 8.32
C ALA A 136 -0.17 10.77 7.31
N TYR A 137 0.15 10.75 6.02
CA TYR A 137 -0.83 11.03 4.97
C TYR A 137 -1.95 9.96 4.93
N LEU A 138 -1.58 8.67 5.04
CA LEU A 138 -2.55 7.57 5.09
C LEU A 138 -3.45 7.67 6.33
N LYS A 139 -2.88 8.00 7.50
CA LYS A 139 -3.65 8.18 8.74
C LYS A 139 -4.63 9.33 8.60
N ARG A 140 -4.20 10.47 8.07
CA ARG A 140 -5.08 11.61 7.80
C ARG A 140 -6.23 11.21 6.87
N ALA A 141 -5.93 10.52 5.76
CA ALA A 141 -6.97 10.01 4.87
C ALA A 141 -7.94 9.06 5.59
N LEU A 142 -7.44 8.17 6.44
CA LEU A 142 -8.28 7.25 7.22
C LEU A 142 -9.21 8.00 8.19
N ASP A 143 -8.70 9.02 8.87
CA ASP A 143 -9.47 9.85 9.80
C ASP A 143 -10.52 10.69 9.06
N ASP A 144 -10.17 11.31 7.94
CA ASP A 144 -11.07 12.10 7.09
C ASP A 144 -12.25 11.29 6.54
N PHE A 145 -12.07 9.98 6.44
CA PHE A 145 -13.11 9.06 5.98
C PHE A 145 -13.69 8.18 7.11
N GLY A 146 -13.58 8.62 8.36
CA GLY A 146 -14.21 7.97 9.51
C GLY A 146 -13.76 6.54 9.75
N GLY A 147 -12.50 6.22 9.45
CA GLY A 147 -11.91 4.90 9.60
C GLY A 147 -12.15 3.94 8.43
N SER A 148 -12.79 4.37 7.34
CA SER A 148 -13.00 3.53 6.16
C SER A 148 -11.70 3.31 5.39
N MET A 149 -11.10 2.11 5.54
CA MET A 149 -9.89 1.74 4.81
C MET A 149 -10.09 1.78 3.29
N ALA A 150 -11.28 1.40 2.79
CA ALA A 150 -11.58 1.41 1.36
C ALA A 150 -11.55 2.84 0.80
N MET A 151 -12.18 3.79 1.48
CA MET A 151 -12.20 5.18 1.06
C MET A 151 -10.82 5.84 1.22
N ALA A 152 -10.09 5.54 2.31
CA ALA A 152 -8.75 6.05 2.51
C ALA A 152 -7.76 5.55 1.45
N ALA A 153 -7.84 4.28 1.04
CA ALA A 153 -7.06 3.75 -0.08
C ALA A 153 -7.40 4.44 -1.40
N ALA A 154 -8.68 4.67 -1.67
CA ALA A 154 -9.11 5.41 -2.85
C ALA A 154 -8.61 6.87 -2.84
N ALA A 155 -8.63 7.51 -1.67
CA ALA A 155 -8.11 8.87 -1.49
C ALA A 155 -6.60 8.93 -1.68
N TYR A 156 -5.89 7.94 -1.20
CA TYR A 156 -4.43 7.85 -1.36
C TYR A 156 -4.02 7.79 -2.84
N ASN A 157 -4.71 6.95 -3.63
CA ASN A 157 -4.42 6.77 -5.06
C ASN A 157 -4.97 7.90 -5.94
N ALA A 158 -6.20 8.36 -5.69
CA ALA A 158 -6.92 9.25 -6.59
C ALA A 158 -7.10 10.68 -6.08
N GLY A 159 -6.58 10.98 -4.89
CA GLY A 159 -6.86 12.23 -4.18
C GLY A 159 -8.20 12.20 -3.43
N PRO A 160 -8.32 12.94 -2.31
CA PRO A 160 -9.44 12.80 -1.38
C PRO A 160 -10.78 13.32 -1.90
N SER A 161 -10.79 14.26 -2.84
CA SER A 161 -12.02 14.82 -3.42
C SER A 161 -12.86 13.76 -4.14
N ARG A 162 -12.21 12.84 -4.84
CA ARG A 162 -12.88 11.81 -5.66
C ARG A 162 -13.68 10.82 -4.82
N PRO A 163 -13.13 10.10 -3.82
CA PRO A 163 -13.92 9.18 -3.02
C PRO A 163 -15.02 9.89 -2.21
N ARG A 164 -14.85 11.17 -1.84
CA ARG A 164 -15.92 11.96 -1.24
C ARG A 164 -17.13 12.08 -2.18
N ASN A 165 -16.87 12.24 -3.47
CA ASN A 165 -17.94 12.35 -4.48
C ASN A 165 -18.52 10.98 -4.89
N TRP A 166 -17.81 9.87 -4.66
CA TRP A 166 -18.26 8.53 -5.04
C TRP A 166 -19.12 7.82 -3.99
N ARG A 167 -19.48 8.48 -2.92
CA ARG A 167 -20.34 7.93 -1.88
C ARG A 167 -21.77 8.51 -1.89
N ASN A 168 -22.34 8.57 -3.08
CA ASN A 168 -23.75 8.96 -3.26
C ASN A 168 -24.65 7.73 -3.16
N GLY A 169 -25.84 7.91 -2.58
CA GLY A 169 -26.82 6.83 -2.47
C GLY A 169 -26.87 6.16 -1.09
N PRO A 170 -27.46 4.97 -0.95
CA PRO A 170 -27.60 4.28 0.33
C PRO A 170 -26.26 3.80 0.87
N PRO A 171 -26.16 3.50 2.19
CA PRO A 171 -25.00 2.83 2.74
C PRO A 171 -24.75 1.50 2.01
N LEU A 172 -23.49 1.26 1.64
CA LEU A 172 -23.06 0.05 0.94
C LEU A 172 -22.01 -0.70 1.77
N GLU A 173 -21.98 -2.03 1.70
CA GLU A 173 -20.78 -2.77 2.10
C GLU A 173 -19.58 -2.22 1.34
N ALA A 174 -18.45 -2.02 2.02
CA ALA A 174 -17.31 -1.37 1.38
C ALA A 174 -16.73 -2.19 0.20
N ALA A 175 -16.95 -3.51 0.16
CA ALA A 175 -16.62 -4.34 -1.00
C ALA A 175 -17.47 -3.96 -2.22
N ILE A 176 -18.78 -3.76 -2.02
CA ILE A 176 -19.69 -3.34 -3.09
C ILE A 176 -19.35 -1.92 -3.54
N TRP A 177 -19.06 -1.02 -2.59
CA TRP A 177 -18.63 0.33 -2.91
C TRP A 177 -17.34 0.32 -3.76
N ALA A 178 -16.35 -0.50 -3.39
CA ALA A 178 -15.10 -0.62 -4.13
C ALA A 178 -15.30 -1.07 -5.58
N GLU A 179 -16.23 -2.00 -5.84
CA GLU A 179 -16.57 -2.42 -7.21
C GLU A 179 -17.25 -1.32 -8.03
N ASN A 180 -17.88 -0.35 -7.38
CA ASN A 180 -18.53 0.78 -8.02
C ASN A 180 -17.64 2.02 -8.16
N VAL A 181 -16.38 1.96 -7.74
CA VAL A 181 -15.41 3.05 -7.99
C VAL A 181 -15.26 3.27 -9.50
N PRO A 182 -15.52 4.50 -10.02
CA PRO A 182 -15.59 4.72 -11.46
C PRO A 182 -14.27 4.52 -12.19
N PHE A 183 -13.15 4.83 -11.52
CA PHE A 183 -11.81 4.73 -12.10
C PHE A 183 -11.28 3.30 -11.96
N HIS A 184 -11.03 2.64 -13.09
CA HIS A 184 -10.55 1.26 -13.12
C HIS A 184 -9.25 1.07 -12.32
N GLU A 185 -8.30 1.98 -12.49
CA GLU A 185 -7.03 1.96 -11.73
C GLU A 185 -7.28 2.02 -10.22
N THR A 186 -8.07 3.00 -9.77
CA THR A 186 -8.36 3.17 -8.34
C THR A 186 -9.19 2.02 -7.79
N ARG A 187 -10.14 1.48 -8.56
CA ARG A 187 -10.90 0.29 -8.20
C ARG A 187 -10.00 -0.90 -7.92
N ASP A 188 -9.09 -1.19 -8.84
CA ASP A 188 -8.13 -2.29 -8.70
C ASP A 188 -7.14 -2.03 -7.57
N TYR A 189 -6.70 -0.79 -7.41
CA TYR A 189 -5.84 -0.38 -6.32
C TYR A 189 -6.48 -0.65 -4.96
N VAL A 190 -7.70 -0.20 -4.72
CA VAL A 190 -8.44 -0.41 -3.47
C VAL A 190 -8.55 -1.90 -3.15
N LYS A 191 -8.96 -2.72 -4.12
CA LYS A 191 -9.08 -4.18 -3.93
C LYS A 191 -7.75 -4.82 -3.56
N LYS A 192 -6.67 -4.45 -4.25
CA LYS A 192 -5.33 -4.99 -3.99
C LYS A 192 -4.79 -4.56 -2.63
N VAL A 193 -4.91 -3.28 -2.27
CA VAL A 193 -4.47 -2.78 -0.95
C VAL A 193 -5.19 -3.52 0.17
N LEU A 194 -6.52 -3.67 0.09
CA LEU A 194 -7.31 -4.32 1.14
C LEU A 194 -7.07 -5.83 1.22
N SER A 195 -6.89 -6.49 0.09
CA SER A 195 -6.49 -7.91 0.05
C SER A 195 -5.10 -8.09 0.69
N ASN A 196 -4.11 -7.27 0.30
CA ASN A 196 -2.79 -7.29 0.90
C ASN A 196 -2.85 -7.03 2.41
N THR A 197 -3.63 -6.03 2.84
CA THR A 197 -3.84 -5.70 4.26
C THR A 197 -4.34 -6.90 5.04
N THR A 198 -5.32 -7.64 4.51
CA THR A 198 -5.87 -8.83 5.17
C THR A 198 -4.82 -9.92 5.30
N SER A 199 -4.02 -10.14 4.25
CA SER A 199 -2.91 -11.09 4.26
C SER A 199 -1.83 -10.72 5.29
N TYR A 200 -1.44 -9.45 5.32
CA TYR A 200 -0.48 -8.98 6.33
C TYR A 200 -1.04 -9.04 7.75
N ALA A 201 -2.32 -8.79 7.94
CA ALA A 201 -2.94 -8.91 9.26
C ALA A 201 -2.94 -10.36 9.77
N ALA A 202 -3.20 -11.34 8.88
CA ALA A 202 -3.07 -12.74 9.23
C ALA A 202 -1.62 -13.10 9.58
N LEU A 203 -0.66 -12.63 8.79
CA LEU A 203 0.77 -12.87 9.01
C LEU A 203 1.25 -12.25 10.35
N LEU A 204 0.88 -11.01 10.62
CA LEU A 204 1.34 -10.28 11.82
C LEU A 204 0.70 -10.80 13.11
N SER A 205 -0.54 -11.29 13.05
CA SER A 205 -1.28 -11.83 14.19
C SER A 205 -1.09 -13.33 14.39
N GLY A 206 -0.65 -14.07 13.36
CA GLY A 206 -0.63 -15.54 13.34
C GLY A 206 -2.03 -16.15 13.32
N GLN A 207 -3.07 -15.38 13.02
CA GLN A 207 -4.47 -15.83 13.04
C GLN A 207 -5.16 -15.50 11.72
N PRO A 208 -6.08 -16.38 11.24
CA PRO A 208 -6.89 -16.08 10.06
C PRO A 208 -7.64 -14.76 10.22
N GLN A 209 -7.71 -13.98 9.15
CA GLN A 209 -8.36 -12.67 9.14
C GLN A 209 -9.48 -12.62 8.10
N SER A 210 -10.58 -11.95 8.45
CA SER A 210 -11.70 -11.74 7.54
C SER A 210 -11.60 -10.39 6.85
N LEU A 211 -11.51 -10.40 5.52
CA LEU A 211 -11.58 -9.18 4.72
C LEU A 211 -12.91 -8.45 4.96
N LYS A 212 -14.04 -9.16 4.98
CA LYS A 212 -15.36 -8.58 5.21
C LYS A 212 -15.45 -7.84 6.55
N ALA A 213 -14.91 -8.41 7.62
CA ALA A 213 -14.92 -7.78 8.94
C ALA A 213 -14.08 -6.50 8.99
N ARG A 214 -13.02 -6.39 8.17
CA ARG A 214 -12.16 -5.20 8.09
C ARG A 214 -12.76 -4.08 7.25
N LEU A 215 -13.55 -4.41 6.25
CA LEU A 215 -14.02 -3.43 5.27
C LEU A 215 -15.13 -2.52 5.81
N GLY A 216 -16.04 -3.05 6.61
CA GLY A 216 -17.19 -2.31 7.12
C GLY A 216 -18.12 -1.82 6.01
N THR A 217 -18.72 -0.66 6.23
CA THR A 217 -19.66 -0.01 5.31
C THR A 217 -19.18 1.38 4.92
N VAL A 218 -19.54 1.82 3.71
CA VAL A 218 -19.39 3.19 3.24
C VAL A 218 -20.78 3.84 3.26
N ALA A 219 -20.96 4.83 4.13
CA ALA A 219 -22.19 5.60 4.22
C ALA A 219 -22.18 6.79 3.22
N PRO A 220 -23.35 7.27 2.78
CA PRO A 220 -23.46 8.51 2.01
C PRO A 220 -22.89 9.68 2.82
N ARG A 221 -22.58 10.76 2.12
CA ARG A 221 -22.14 11.99 2.76
C ARG A 221 -23.33 12.59 3.54
N GLU A 222 -23.10 12.96 4.78
CA GLU A 222 -24.11 13.69 5.55
C GLU A 222 -24.40 15.04 4.89
N ALA A 223 -25.68 15.41 4.83
CA ALA A 223 -26.10 16.69 4.23
C ALA A 223 -25.51 17.91 4.97
N SER A 224 -25.19 17.74 6.27
CA SER A 224 -24.58 18.75 7.12
C SER A 224 -23.04 18.77 7.07
N ALA A 225 -22.42 17.87 6.30
CA ALA A 225 -20.96 17.81 6.23
C ALA A 225 -20.39 19.11 5.62
N PRO A 226 -19.30 19.66 6.17
CA PRO A 226 -18.67 20.87 5.64
C PRO A 226 -18.30 20.71 4.17
N PRO A 227 -18.21 21.82 3.41
CA PRO A 227 -17.76 21.78 2.04
C PRO A 227 -16.45 21.00 1.90
N ILE A 228 -16.27 20.33 0.77
CA ILE A 228 -15.05 19.60 0.49
C ILE A 228 -13.90 20.62 0.43
N ASP A 229 -12.89 20.41 1.26
CA ASP A 229 -11.64 21.14 1.10
C ASP A 229 -10.89 20.56 -0.10
N ASP A 230 -11.04 21.22 -1.24
CA ASP A 230 -10.36 20.82 -2.50
C ASP A 230 -8.86 21.15 -2.50
N LYS A 231 -8.33 21.70 -1.38
CA LYS A 231 -6.92 22.08 -1.26
C LYS A 231 -6.00 20.94 -0.79
N MET A 232 -6.54 19.76 -0.56
CA MET A 232 -5.66 18.60 -0.42
C MET A 232 -5.15 18.17 -1.80
N PRO A 233 -3.83 18.11 -1.99
CA PRO A 233 -3.23 17.70 -3.25
C PRO A 233 -3.51 16.24 -3.57
#